data_609b8155fb8b56dc33cc1882b8e286e2
#
_entry.id   609b8155fb8b56dc33cc1882b8e286e2
#
_cell.length_a   1.000
_cell.length_b   1.000
_cell.length_c   1.000
_cell.angle_alpha   90.00
_cell.angle_beta   90.00
_cell.angle_gamma   90.00
#
_symmetry.space_group_name_H-M   'P 1'
#
loop_
_entity.id
_entity.type
_entity.pdbx_description
1 polymer ?
#
loop_
_entity_poly.entity_id
_entity_poly.type
_entity_poly.pdbx_seq_one_letter_code
_entity_poly.pdbx_strand_id
1 'polypeptide(L)'
;HDCIIITTPFDTFSVARLINQSMPIKQFMTQKNIITFGIEDYVDEVRETMSKIRHRDFPILNENGNYAGMVSRRNLMNMQKKQVILVDHNEKGQAVDGIDEAEILEIIDHHRLGSLETVSPVYFRNQPLGCTSTIIYQMYQEKSVDVPKQIAGLLLSAIIFEIYFS
;
A
#
# COMPACT_ATOMS: atom_id res chain seq x y z
N HIS A 1 21.51 -56.46 -5.61
CA HIS A 1 20.80 -55.47 -4.75
C HIS A 1 21.35 -55.62 -3.35
N ASP A 2 22.09 -54.64 -2.87
CA ASP A 2 22.57 -54.59 -1.49
C ASP A 2 21.38 -54.19 -0.60
N CYS A 3 20.89 -55.12 0.20
CA CYS A 3 19.81 -54.90 1.15
C CYS A 3 20.38 -54.76 2.56
N ILE A 4 19.97 -53.78 3.30
CA ILE A 4 20.24 -53.66 4.73
C ILE A 4 19.04 -54.16 5.49
N ILE A 5 19.23 -55.14 6.37
CA ILE A 5 18.17 -55.66 7.23
C ILE A 5 18.34 -55.06 8.61
N ILE A 6 17.31 -54.36 9.10
CA ILE A 6 17.26 -53.75 10.42
C ILE A 6 16.20 -54.50 11.24
N THR A 7 16.54 -54.98 12.42
CA THR A 7 15.61 -55.54 13.41
C THR A 7 15.24 -54.43 14.41
N THR A 8 13.96 -54.33 14.74
CA THR A 8 13.44 -53.31 15.62
C THR A 8 12.33 -53.86 16.51
N PRO A 9 12.20 -53.44 17.76
CA PRO A 9 11.09 -53.80 18.63
C PRO A 9 9.78 -53.05 18.32
N PHE A 10 9.81 -52.07 17.39
CA PHE A 10 8.63 -51.30 17.03
C PHE A 10 7.77 -52.04 15.99
N ASP A 11 6.44 -51.81 16.06
CA ASP A 11 5.51 -52.26 15.05
C ASP A 11 5.71 -51.52 13.70
N THR A 12 5.18 -52.08 12.63
CA THR A 12 5.35 -51.59 11.27
C THR A 12 4.87 -50.13 11.12
N PHE A 13 3.78 -49.73 11.79
CA PHE A 13 3.24 -48.38 11.72
C PHE A 13 4.22 -47.38 12.37
N SER A 14 4.75 -47.70 13.55
CA SER A 14 5.73 -46.90 14.24
C SER A 14 7.03 -46.73 13.43
N VAL A 15 7.51 -47.81 12.79
CA VAL A 15 8.69 -47.76 11.92
C VAL A 15 8.42 -46.83 10.71
N ALA A 16 7.29 -47.02 10.02
CA ALA A 16 6.93 -46.16 8.88
C ALA A 16 6.86 -44.67 9.27
N ARG A 17 6.29 -44.36 10.43
CA ARG A 17 6.22 -42.99 10.96
C ARG A 17 7.60 -42.43 11.23
N LEU A 18 8.50 -43.18 11.86
CA LEU A 18 9.86 -42.77 12.13
C LEU A 18 10.65 -42.53 10.85
N ILE A 19 10.49 -43.37 9.84
CA ILE A 19 11.12 -43.17 8.52
C ILE A 19 10.63 -41.87 7.90
N ASN A 20 9.32 -41.64 7.89
CA ASN A 20 8.76 -40.34 7.35
C ASN A 20 9.27 -39.13 8.12
N GLN A 21 9.38 -39.20 9.44
CA GLN A 21 9.91 -38.12 10.27
C GLN A 21 11.41 -37.88 10.07
N SER A 22 12.17 -38.89 9.63
CA SER A 22 13.60 -38.76 9.38
C SER A 22 13.95 -38.24 7.98
N MET A 23 12.95 -38.11 7.11
CA MET A 23 13.18 -37.60 5.76
C MET A 23 13.54 -36.12 5.76
N PRO A 24 14.63 -35.73 5.08
CA PRO A 24 15.00 -34.32 4.97
C PRO A 24 13.92 -33.52 4.22
N ILE A 25 13.64 -32.28 4.66
CA ILE A 25 12.65 -31.40 4.06
C ILE A 25 12.87 -31.16 2.56
N LYS A 26 14.12 -31.26 2.10
CA LYS A 26 14.48 -31.14 0.67
C LYS A 26 13.72 -32.09 -0.25
N GLN A 27 13.19 -33.22 0.27
CA GLN A 27 12.42 -34.16 -0.51
C GLN A 27 10.96 -33.72 -0.73
N PHE A 28 10.48 -32.78 0.09
CA PHE A 28 9.10 -32.30 0.09
C PHE A 28 8.98 -30.86 -0.37
N MET A 29 10.07 -30.09 -0.28
CA MET A 29 10.04 -28.69 -0.68
C MET A 29 9.85 -28.54 -2.20
N THR A 30 9.14 -27.51 -2.62
CA THR A 30 9.04 -27.12 -4.02
C THR A 30 10.40 -26.56 -4.46
N GLN A 31 10.98 -27.12 -5.51
CA GLN A 31 12.32 -26.75 -6.02
C GLN A 31 12.28 -26.18 -7.45
N LYS A 32 11.18 -26.38 -8.16
CA LYS A 32 11.02 -25.93 -9.55
C LYS A 32 9.81 -25.03 -9.67
N ASN A 33 9.89 -24.07 -10.59
CA ASN A 33 8.81 -23.13 -10.86
C ASN A 33 8.36 -22.36 -9.60
N ILE A 34 9.31 -22.03 -8.72
CA ILE A 34 9.03 -21.15 -7.59
C ILE A 34 8.79 -19.75 -8.15
N ILE A 35 7.60 -19.23 -7.86
CA ILE A 35 7.24 -17.87 -8.21
C ILE A 35 7.73 -16.97 -7.09
N THR A 36 8.54 -16.00 -7.43
CA THR A 36 9.10 -15.01 -6.53
C THR A 36 8.75 -13.61 -7.02
N PHE A 37 8.78 -12.64 -6.12
CA PHE A 37 8.61 -11.24 -6.45
C PHE A 37 9.84 -10.45 -6.02
N GLY A 38 10.08 -9.33 -6.69
CA GLY A 38 11.09 -8.36 -6.31
C GLY A 38 10.64 -7.49 -5.14
N ILE A 39 11.59 -6.95 -4.38
CA ILE A 39 11.28 -6.05 -3.27
C ILE A 39 10.66 -4.73 -3.75
N GLU A 40 10.94 -4.33 -5.00
CA GLU A 40 10.41 -3.11 -5.62
C GLU A 40 9.19 -3.35 -6.52
N ASP A 41 8.67 -4.59 -6.60
CA ASP A 41 7.50 -4.89 -7.42
C ASP A 41 6.26 -4.19 -6.87
N TYR A 42 5.44 -3.66 -7.75
CA TYR A 42 4.21 -2.99 -7.37
C TYR A 42 3.14 -4.00 -6.90
N VAL A 43 2.43 -3.60 -5.85
CA VAL A 43 1.41 -4.46 -5.19
C VAL A 43 0.35 -4.96 -6.15
N ASP A 44 -0.06 -4.15 -7.12
CA ASP A 44 -1.11 -4.53 -8.08
C ASP A 44 -0.65 -5.63 -9.03
N GLU A 45 0.59 -5.59 -9.50
CA GLU A 45 1.18 -6.66 -10.31
C GLU A 45 1.32 -7.96 -9.52
N VAL A 46 1.75 -7.82 -8.25
CA VAL A 46 1.83 -8.94 -7.31
C VAL A 46 0.45 -9.55 -7.07
N ARG A 47 -0.57 -8.72 -6.82
CA ARG A 47 -1.96 -9.13 -6.60
C ARG A 47 -2.53 -9.83 -7.83
N GLU A 48 -2.31 -9.28 -9.02
CA GLU A 48 -2.75 -9.88 -10.28
C GLU A 48 -2.12 -11.27 -10.47
N THR A 49 -0.81 -11.38 -10.28
CA THR A 49 -0.08 -12.66 -10.38
C THR A 49 -0.60 -13.68 -9.36
N MET A 50 -0.75 -13.27 -8.11
CA MET A 50 -1.29 -14.11 -7.05
C MET A 50 -2.73 -14.60 -7.35
N SER A 51 -3.55 -13.79 -8.03
CA SER A 51 -4.93 -14.16 -8.36
C SER A 51 -5.00 -15.39 -9.28
N LYS A 52 -3.99 -15.57 -10.14
CA LYS A 52 -3.89 -16.64 -11.15
C LYS A 52 -3.31 -17.94 -10.61
N ILE A 53 -2.75 -17.93 -9.40
CA ILE A 53 -1.95 -19.03 -8.86
C ILE A 53 -2.50 -19.48 -7.52
N ARG A 54 -2.48 -20.80 -7.24
CA ARG A 54 -3.01 -21.36 -5.99
C ARG A 54 -2.05 -21.37 -4.79
N HIS A 55 -0.85 -20.80 -4.94
CA HIS A 55 0.08 -20.70 -3.80
C HIS A 55 -0.43 -19.70 -2.77
N ARG A 56 -0.06 -19.89 -1.51
CA ARG A 56 -0.46 -19.00 -0.40
C ARG A 56 0.60 -17.97 -0.09
N ASP A 57 1.86 -18.38 -0.19
CA ASP A 57 3.02 -17.63 0.25
C ASP A 57 4.05 -17.59 -0.86
N PHE A 58 4.69 -16.45 -1.07
CA PHE A 58 5.62 -16.20 -2.16
C PHE A 58 6.89 -15.56 -1.61
N PRO A 59 8.09 -16.09 -1.94
CA PRO A 59 9.35 -15.45 -1.57
C PRO A 59 9.52 -14.10 -2.25
N ILE A 60 10.08 -13.14 -1.50
CA ILE A 60 10.53 -11.84 -2.01
C ILE A 60 12.04 -11.89 -2.13
N LEU A 61 12.57 -11.42 -3.24
CA LEU A 61 14.00 -11.31 -3.49
C LEU A 61 14.39 -9.82 -3.57
N ASN A 62 15.59 -9.52 -3.06
CA ASN A 62 16.19 -8.22 -3.27
C ASN A 62 16.84 -8.10 -4.67
N GLU A 63 17.39 -6.93 -5.00
CA GLU A 63 18.05 -6.65 -6.28
C GLU A 63 19.21 -7.62 -6.60
N ASN A 64 19.85 -8.19 -5.59
CA ASN A 64 20.93 -9.17 -5.74
C ASN A 64 20.42 -10.62 -5.89
N GLY A 65 19.11 -10.83 -5.95
CA GLY A 65 18.50 -12.15 -6.02
C GLY A 65 18.51 -12.93 -4.70
N ASN A 66 18.87 -12.29 -3.58
CA ASN A 66 18.85 -12.92 -2.26
C ASN A 66 17.46 -12.82 -1.63
N TYR A 67 17.12 -13.83 -0.83
CA TYR A 67 15.88 -13.85 -0.08
C TYR A 67 15.78 -12.66 0.88
N ALA A 68 14.70 -11.88 0.73
CA ALA A 68 14.41 -10.71 1.54
C ALA A 68 13.23 -10.91 2.50
N GLY A 69 12.30 -11.81 2.14
CA GLY A 69 11.11 -12.05 2.95
C GLY A 69 10.05 -12.88 2.24
N MET A 70 8.85 -12.92 2.82
CA MET A 70 7.69 -13.62 2.24
C MET A 70 6.51 -12.66 2.15
N VAL A 71 5.73 -12.77 1.10
CA VAL A 71 4.43 -12.12 0.98
C VAL A 71 3.34 -13.16 0.81
N SER A 72 2.21 -12.93 1.46
CA SER A 72 1.01 -13.75 1.35
C SER A 72 -0.19 -12.89 0.94
N ARG A 73 -1.26 -13.53 0.48
CA ARG A 73 -2.53 -12.81 0.21
C ARG A 73 -3.05 -12.06 1.43
N ARG A 74 -2.83 -12.61 2.62
CA ARG A 74 -3.24 -11.97 3.88
C ARG A 74 -2.52 -10.65 4.12
N ASN A 75 -1.22 -10.57 3.77
CA ASN A 75 -0.48 -9.33 3.88
C ASN A 75 -1.09 -8.23 2.98
N LEU A 76 -1.48 -8.59 1.75
CA LEU A 76 -2.10 -7.66 0.81
C LEU A 76 -3.53 -7.23 1.21
N MET A 77 -4.25 -8.08 1.94
CA MET A 77 -5.59 -7.73 2.46
C MET A 77 -5.54 -6.76 3.64
N ASN A 78 -4.46 -6.78 4.41
CA ASN A 78 -4.27 -5.96 5.61
C ASN A 78 -3.39 -4.72 5.36
N MET A 79 -3.24 -4.30 4.12
CA MET A 79 -2.51 -3.09 3.80
C MET A 79 -3.21 -1.87 4.39
N GLN A 80 -2.44 -1.08 5.14
CA GLN A 80 -2.91 0.23 5.56
C GLN A 80 -2.90 1.15 4.33
N LYS A 81 -4.05 1.73 4.04
CA LYS A 81 -4.17 2.75 3.00
C LYS A 81 -3.33 3.97 3.38
N LYS A 82 -2.68 4.55 2.40
CA LYS A 82 -2.01 5.84 2.61
C LYS A 82 -3.04 6.91 2.86
N GLN A 83 -2.83 7.70 3.90
CA GLN A 83 -3.70 8.82 4.25
C GLN A 83 -3.29 10.06 3.48
N VAL A 84 -4.26 10.74 2.89
CA VAL A 84 -4.03 11.93 2.06
C VAL A 84 -4.99 13.04 2.42
N ILE A 85 -4.53 14.28 2.26
CA ILE A 85 -5.35 15.49 2.28
C ILE A 85 -5.31 16.06 0.86
N LEU A 86 -6.48 16.27 0.27
CA LEU A 86 -6.58 16.89 -1.04
C LEU A 86 -6.67 18.40 -0.88
N VAL A 87 -5.83 19.12 -1.60
CA VAL A 87 -5.79 20.59 -1.59
C VAL A 87 -5.90 21.08 -3.01
N ASP A 88 -6.80 22.03 -3.24
CA ASP A 88 -7.01 22.69 -4.52
C ASP A 88 -7.61 21.81 -5.62
N HIS A 89 -8.21 20.69 -5.26
CA HIS A 89 -9.00 19.84 -6.16
C HIS A 89 -9.91 18.89 -5.38
N ASN A 90 -11.03 18.52 -5.97
CA ASN A 90 -11.97 17.55 -5.44
C ASN A 90 -12.51 16.59 -6.53
N GLU A 91 -11.78 16.49 -7.64
CA GLU A 91 -12.11 15.58 -8.74
C GLU A 91 -11.02 14.50 -8.87
N LYS A 92 -11.43 13.24 -9.05
CA LYS A 92 -10.54 12.10 -9.21
C LYS A 92 -9.56 12.28 -10.39
N GLY A 93 -10.05 12.86 -11.50
CA GLY A 93 -9.23 13.08 -12.69
C GLY A 93 -8.12 14.12 -12.54
N GLN A 94 -8.13 14.89 -11.45
CA GLN A 94 -7.12 15.89 -11.11
C GLN A 94 -6.14 15.38 -10.05
N ALA A 95 -6.47 14.27 -9.40
CA ALA A 95 -5.64 13.66 -8.37
C ALA A 95 -4.51 12.81 -8.99
N VAL A 96 -3.55 12.46 -8.15
CA VAL A 96 -2.47 11.55 -8.54
C VAL A 96 -2.98 10.14 -8.81
N ASP A 97 -2.26 9.39 -9.64
CA ASP A 97 -2.54 7.98 -9.86
C ASP A 97 -2.53 7.21 -8.54
N GLY A 98 -3.48 6.30 -8.37
CA GLY A 98 -3.61 5.50 -7.15
C GLY A 98 -4.43 6.15 -6.04
N ILE A 99 -5.07 7.30 -6.25
CA ILE A 99 -5.94 7.96 -5.25
C ILE A 99 -7.05 7.04 -4.73
N ASP A 100 -7.54 6.11 -5.55
CA ASP A 100 -8.57 5.13 -5.16
C ASP A 100 -8.10 4.16 -4.07
N GLU A 101 -6.80 3.93 -3.99
CA GLU A 101 -6.18 3.07 -2.98
C GLU A 101 -5.87 3.83 -1.68
N ALA A 102 -6.01 5.17 -1.67
CA ALA A 102 -5.75 6.00 -0.52
C ALA A 102 -6.99 6.15 0.38
N GLU A 103 -6.75 6.58 1.61
CA GLU A 103 -7.76 7.06 2.54
C GLU A 103 -7.73 8.59 2.55
N ILE A 104 -8.77 9.21 2.03
CA ILE A 104 -8.88 10.67 2.04
C ILE A 104 -9.35 11.09 3.42
N LEU A 105 -8.56 11.92 4.10
CA LEU A 105 -8.87 12.47 5.42
C LEU A 105 -9.60 13.81 5.32
N GLU A 106 -9.11 14.69 4.46
CA GLU A 106 -9.62 16.04 4.32
C GLU A 106 -9.59 16.48 2.85
N ILE A 107 -10.52 17.36 2.49
CA ILE A 107 -10.55 18.04 1.20
C ILE A 107 -10.70 19.53 1.48
N ILE A 108 -9.77 20.34 0.97
CA ILE A 108 -9.75 21.79 1.10
C ILE A 108 -9.69 22.37 -0.31
N ASP A 109 -10.78 23.01 -0.74
CA ASP A 109 -10.92 23.41 -2.14
C ASP A 109 -11.79 24.66 -2.30
N HIS A 110 -11.70 25.30 -3.46
CA HIS A 110 -12.52 26.45 -3.85
C HIS A 110 -13.27 26.24 -5.18
N HIS A 111 -13.02 25.14 -5.86
CA HIS A 111 -13.69 24.80 -7.11
C HIS A 111 -15.12 24.29 -6.92
N ARG A 112 -15.83 24.12 -8.03
CA ARG A 112 -17.13 23.42 -8.01
C ARG A 112 -16.97 22.01 -7.40
N LEU A 113 -18.08 21.50 -6.88
CA LEU A 113 -18.10 20.13 -6.38
C LEU A 113 -17.89 19.15 -7.51
N GLY A 114 -16.89 18.32 -7.39
CA GLY A 114 -16.58 17.22 -8.29
C GLY A 114 -17.31 15.92 -7.93
N SER A 115 -16.89 14.85 -8.56
CA SER A 115 -17.47 13.49 -8.41
C SER A 115 -16.63 12.58 -7.51
N LEU A 116 -15.82 13.14 -6.60
CA LEU A 116 -15.01 12.32 -5.72
C LEU A 116 -15.88 11.64 -4.65
N GLU A 117 -15.80 10.33 -4.59
CA GLU A 117 -16.50 9.50 -3.59
C GLU A 117 -15.53 9.08 -2.50
N THR A 118 -15.98 9.13 -1.25
CA THR A 118 -15.20 8.67 -0.09
C THR A 118 -15.94 7.56 0.63
N VAL A 119 -15.20 6.57 1.14
CA VAL A 119 -15.78 5.42 1.87
C VAL A 119 -16.23 5.82 3.28
N SER A 120 -15.55 6.80 3.87
CA SER A 120 -15.82 7.30 5.22
C SER A 120 -16.15 8.79 5.18
N PRO A 121 -16.84 9.33 6.19
CA PRO A 121 -17.01 10.77 6.33
C PRO A 121 -15.65 11.46 6.39
N VAL A 122 -15.49 12.54 5.61
CA VAL A 122 -14.26 13.34 5.54
C VAL A 122 -14.54 14.77 5.94
N TYR A 123 -13.53 15.48 6.44
CA TYR A 123 -13.63 16.91 6.58
C TYR A 123 -13.55 17.55 5.19
N PHE A 124 -14.62 18.23 4.80
CA PHE A 124 -14.71 18.89 3.49
C PHE A 124 -14.94 20.38 3.68
N ARG A 125 -13.95 21.17 3.29
CA ARG A 125 -14.03 22.63 3.31
C ARG A 125 -13.92 23.16 1.90
N ASN A 126 -15.05 23.60 1.36
CA ASN A 126 -15.14 24.26 0.07
C ASN A 126 -15.74 25.64 0.25
N GLN A 127 -15.14 26.66 -0.33
CA GLN A 127 -15.62 28.04 -0.27
C GLN A 127 -15.42 28.70 -1.64
N PRO A 128 -16.41 29.47 -2.13
CA PRO A 128 -16.33 30.15 -3.43
C PRO A 128 -15.44 31.41 -3.31
N LEU A 129 -14.16 31.19 -3.12
CA LEU A 129 -13.11 32.20 -3.04
C LEU A 129 -12.22 32.13 -4.27
N GLY A 130 -11.41 33.15 -4.50
CA GLY A 130 -10.51 33.20 -5.66
C GLY A 130 -9.49 32.05 -5.69
N CYS A 131 -8.96 31.63 -4.54
CA CYS A 131 -8.01 30.52 -4.48
C CYS A 131 -8.02 29.82 -3.13
N THR A 132 -7.56 28.57 -3.12
CA THR A 132 -7.46 27.73 -1.92
C THR A 132 -6.50 28.33 -0.88
N SER A 133 -5.48 29.11 -1.30
CA SER A 133 -4.56 29.80 -0.37
C SER A 133 -5.30 30.75 0.56
N THR A 134 -6.38 31.38 0.13
CA THR A 134 -7.23 32.22 0.98
C THR A 134 -7.91 31.39 2.07
N ILE A 135 -8.39 30.18 1.74
CA ILE A 135 -9.01 29.26 2.70
C ILE A 135 -7.97 28.82 3.74
N ILE A 136 -6.76 28.46 3.30
CA ILE A 136 -5.66 28.06 4.19
C ILE A 136 -5.31 29.21 5.15
N TYR A 137 -5.23 30.44 4.66
CA TYR A 137 -4.98 31.60 5.52
C TYR A 137 -6.09 31.77 6.58
N GLN A 138 -7.36 31.64 6.19
CA GLN A 138 -8.49 31.67 7.13
C GLN A 138 -8.39 30.57 8.19
N MET A 139 -7.96 29.35 7.81
CA MET A 139 -7.76 28.24 8.75
C MET A 139 -6.68 28.56 9.79
N TYR A 140 -5.60 29.23 9.41
CA TYR A 140 -4.59 29.74 10.37
C TYR A 140 -5.23 30.71 11.37
N GLN A 141 -6.04 31.66 10.88
CA GLN A 141 -6.72 32.65 11.72
C GLN A 141 -7.71 32.00 12.70
N GLU A 142 -8.56 31.08 12.21
CA GLU A 142 -9.56 30.37 13.01
C GLU A 142 -8.93 29.53 14.14
N LYS A 143 -7.77 28.98 13.87
CA LYS A 143 -7.02 28.17 14.86
C LYS A 143 -6.10 29.02 15.75
N SER A 144 -6.04 30.33 15.53
CA SER A 144 -5.13 31.25 16.24
C SER A 144 -3.67 30.79 16.17
N VAL A 145 -3.25 30.27 15.00
CA VAL A 145 -1.88 29.85 14.71
C VAL A 145 -1.20 30.92 13.88
N ASP A 146 -0.01 31.34 14.29
CA ASP A 146 0.78 32.30 13.54
C ASP A 146 1.27 31.68 12.22
N VAL A 147 1.08 32.42 11.12
CA VAL A 147 1.56 31.98 9.81
C VAL A 147 3.07 32.20 9.72
N PRO A 148 3.89 31.14 9.52
CA PRO A 148 5.33 31.32 9.33
C PRO A 148 5.62 32.27 8.16
N LYS A 149 6.62 33.15 8.30
CA LYS A 149 6.92 34.21 7.32
C LYS A 149 7.09 33.67 5.88
N GLN A 150 7.72 32.52 5.73
CA GLN A 150 7.91 31.90 4.43
C GLN A 150 6.58 31.41 3.83
N ILE A 151 5.72 30.81 4.66
CA ILE A 151 4.38 30.37 4.25
C ILE A 151 3.49 31.57 3.91
N ALA A 152 3.54 32.63 4.71
CA ALA A 152 2.81 33.88 4.44
C ALA A 152 3.17 34.45 3.05
N GLY A 153 4.45 34.45 2.69
CA GLY A 153 4.90 34.88 1.37
C GLY A 153 4.34 34.02 0.22
N LEU A 154 4.31 32.70 0.39
CA LEU A 154 3.74 31.78 -0.62
C LEU A 154 2.22 31.96 -0.74
N LEU A 155 1.50 32.01 0.37
CA LEU A 155 0.04 32.22 0.35
C LEU A 155 -0.31 33.56 -0.30
N LEU A 156 0.41 34.60 0.06
CA LEU A 156 0.19 35.94 -0.52
C LEU A 156 0.46 35.98 -2.03
N SER A 157 1.53 35.30 -2.49
CA SER A 157 1.86 35.28 -3.91
C SER A 157 0.77 34.55 -4.73
N ALA A 158 0.20 33.45 -4.20
CA ALA A 158 -0.89 32.75 -4.85
C ALA A 158 -2.18 33.59 -4.90
N ILE A 159 -2.52 34.29 -3.81
CA ILE A 159 -3.69 35.18 -3.75
C ILE A 159 -3.55 36.33 -4.76
N ILE A 160 -2.37 36.91 -4.85
CA ILE A 160 -2.11 38.02 -5.79
C ILE A 160 -2.19 37.51 -7.24
N PHE A 161 -1.60 36.35 -7.52
CA PHE A 161 -1.63 35.76 -8.85
C PHE A 161 -3.07 35.59 -9.34
N GLU A 162 -3.93 35.00 -8.51
CA GLU A 162 -5.34 34.77 -8.84
C GLU A 162 -6.09 36.10 -9.14
N ILE A 163 -5.83 37.15 -8.39
CA ILE A 163 -6.50 38.43 -8.59
C ILE A 163 -6.12 39.10 -9.93
N TYR A 164 -4.88 38.90 -10.40
CA TYR A 164 -4.39 39.58 -11.58
C TYR A 164 -4.39 38.76 -12.87
N PHE A 165 -4.53 37.44 -12.79
CA PHE A 165 -4.33 36.54 -13.93
C PHE A 165 -5.46 35.55 -14.14
N SER A 166 -6.52 35.51 -13.30
CA SER A 166 -7.79 34.86 -13.56
C SER A 166 -8.79 35.89 -14.12
#